data_6ad229e53354f043387dc836130d1e23
#
_entry.id   6ad229e53354f043387dc836130d1e23
#
_cell.length_a   1.000
_cell.length_b   1.000
_cell.length_c   1.000
_cell.angle_alpha   90.00
_cell.angle_beta   90.00
_cell.angle_gamma   90.00
#
_symmetry.space_group_name_H-M   'P 1'
#
loop_
_entity.id
_entity.type
_entity.pdbx_description
1 polymer ?
#
loop_
_entity_poly.entity_id
_entity_poly.type
_entity_poly.pdbx_seq_one_letter_code
_entity_poly.pdbx_strand_id
1 'polypeptide(L)'
;MPARTTQMLRDTPDAQARVSEAESLVRAARLFLFDSLDRLWATLLATGEVTMEARANARLAASHAVASAVRAIDLMYVAGGASSLYASCPLERAFRDVHAMTQHIGVHPRVMHSTGRVLLGLEPDTPLL
;
A
#
# COMPACT_ATOMS: atom_id res chain seq x y z
N MET A 1 13.58 0.69 39.86
CA MET A 1 12.39 1.19 39.15
C MET A 1 12.89 2.03 37.97
N PRO A 2 12.66 1.63 36.71
CA PRO A 2 13.00 2.52 35.60
C PRO A 2 12.14 3.76 35.70
N ALA A 3 12.78 4.93 35.58
CA ALA A 3 12.08 6.21 35.56
C ALA A 3 11.04 6.20 34.43
N ARG A 4 9.77 6.42 34.75
CA ARG A 4 8.75 6.71 33.75
C ARG A 4 9.18 8.00 33.05
N THR A 5 9.69 7.88 31.86
CA THR A 5 9.97 9.01 30.98
C THR A 5 8.63 9.71 30.71
N THR A 6 8.50 10.94 31.13
CA THR A 6 7.36 11.83 30.82
C THR A 6 7.38 12.34 29.39
N GLN A 7 8.34 11.86 28.58
CA GLN A 7 8.50 12.24 27.18
C GLN A 7 7.34 11.69 26.36
N MET A 8 6.68 12.57 25.60
CA MET A 8 5.64 12.14 24.66
C MET A 8 6.26 11.35 23.51
N LEU A 9 5.51 10.37 22.99
CA LEU A 9 5.96 9.52 21.88
C LEU A 9 6.41 10.36 20.67
N ARG A 10 5.68 11.43 20.33
CA ARG A 10 5.99 12.34 19.23
C ARG A 10 7.36 13.04 19.34
N ASP A 11 7.92 13.09 20.55
CA ASP A 11 9.18 13.77 20.82
C ASP A 11 10.38 12.81 20.71
N THR A 12 10.12 11.54 20.41
CA THR A 12 11.16 10.52 20.24
C THR A 12 11.64 10.46 18.79
N PRO A 13 12.98 10.40 18.55
CA PRO A 13 13.53 10.30 17.19
C PRO A 13 13.01 9.07 16.43
N ASP A 14 12.81 7.95 17.10
CA ASP A 14 12.32 6.72 16.47
C ASP A 14 10.88 6.90 15.93
N ALA A 15 9.97 7.48 16.74
CA ALA A 15 8.62 7.76 16.28
C ALA A 15 8.59 8.76 15.12
N GLN A 16 9.42 9.80 15.18
CA GLN A 16 9.55 10.80 14.12
C GLN A 16 10.01 10.16 12.80
N ALA A 17 11.03 9.30 12.84
CA ALA A 17 11.52 8.59 11.66
C ALA A 17 10.45 7.66 11.06
N ARG A 18 9.72 6.92 11.90
CA ARG A 18 8.63 6.03 11.45
C ARG A 18 7.48 6.79 10.79
N VAL A 19 7.11 7.93 11.34
CA VAL A 19 6.09 8.82 10.75
C VAL A 19 6.54 9.31 9.37
N SER A 20 7.78 9.74 9.22
CA SER A 20 8.32 10.19 7.94
C SER A 20 8.33 9.07 6.88
N GLU A 21 8.73 7.87 7.26
CA GLU A 21 8.71 6.71 6.37
C GLU A 21 7.27 6.35 5.97
N ALA A 22 6.35 6.26 6.92
CA ALA A 22 4.95 5.95 6.67
C ALA A 22 4.30 6.99 5.75
N GLU A 23 4.54 8.27 5.99
CA GLU A 23 4.00 9.36 5.16
C GLU A 23 4.50 9.28 3.72
N SER A 24 5.79 8.99 3.51
CA SER A 24 6.37 8.84 2.17
C SER A 24 5.78 7.63 1.43
N LEU A 25 5.58 6.52 2.11
CA LEU A 25 4.95 5.32 1.54
C LEU A 25 3.50 5.60 1.10
N VAL A 26 2.71 6.25 1.95
CA VAL A 26 1.30 6.56 1.65
C VAL A 26 1.20 7.55 0.49
N ARG A 27 1.99 8.61 0.49
CA ARG A 27 1.96 9.62 -0.59
C ARG A 27 2.39 9.04 -1.93
N ALA A 28 3.49 8.29 -1.96
CA ALA A 28 3.98 7.67 -3.19
C ALA A 28 2.96 6.67 -3.75
N ALA A 29 2.40 5.82 -2.89
CA ALA A 29 1.39 4.85 -3.29
C ALA A 29 0.13 5.51 -3.83
N ARG A 30 -0.33 6.59 -3.18
CA ARG A 30 -1.50 7.35 -3.60
C ARG A 30 -1.30 7.99 -4.97
N LEU A 31 -0.17 8.65 -5.18
CA LEU A 31 0.15 9.29 -6.46
C LEU A 31 0.23 8.26 -7.59
N PHE A 32 0.90 7.14 -7.35
CA PHE A 32 1.00 6.07 -8.34
C PHE A 32 -0.37 5.47 -8.68
N LEU A 33 -1.20 5.21 -7.68
CA LEU A 33 -2.53 4.65 -7.88
C LEU A 33 -3.41 5.59 -8.71
N PHE A 34 -3.51 6.85 -8.33
CA PHE A 34 -4.35 7.82 -9.04
C PHE A 34 -3.83 8.12 -10.44
N ASP A 35 -2.52 8.29 -10.65
CA ASP A 35 -1.94 8.46 -11.99
C ASP A 35 -2.28 7.27 -12.90
N SER A 36 -2.15 6.05 -12.39
CA SER A 36 -2.46 4.84 -13.15
C SER A 36 -3.94 4.71 -13.51
N LEU A 37 -4.83 5.09 -12.60
CA LEU A 37 -6.28 5.10 -12.84
C LEU A 37 -6.68 6.19 -13.82
N ASP A 38 -6.10 7.38 -13.72
CA ASP A 38 -6.36 8.50 -14.64
C ASP A 38 -5.92 8.15 -16.07
N ARG A 39 -4.77 7.52 -16.23
CA ARG A 39 -4.29 7.03 -17.54
C ARG A 39 -5.19 5.96 -18.11
N LEU A 40 -5.62 5.01 -17.30
CA LEU A 40 -6.56 3.95 -17.71
C LEU A 40 -7.88 4.57 -18.18
N TRP A 41 -8.41 5.51 -17.42
CA TRP A 41 -9.65 6.22 -17.75
C TRP A 41 -9.51 7.06 -19.03
N ALA A 42 -8.42 7.80 -19.18
CA ALA A 42 -8.12 8.59 -20.37
C ALA A 42 -8.02 7.70 -21.63
N THR A 43 -7.38 6.56 -21.53
CA THR A 43 -7.28 5.57 -22.63
C THR A 43 -8.66 5.05 -23.02
N LEU A 44 -9.48 4.70 -22.05
CA LEU A 44 -10.86 4.24 -22.28
C LEU A 44 -11.69 5.31 -23.00
N LEU A 45 -11.61 6.56 -22.57
CA LEU A 45 -12.34 7.66 -23.21
C LEU A 45 -11.86 7.94 -24.65
N ALA A 46 -10.56 7.81 -24.90
CA ALA A 46 -9.97 8.10 -26.20
C ALA A 46 -10.22 7.00 -27.23
N THR A 47 -10.20 5.73 -26.83
CA THR A 47 -10.21 4.58 -27.75
C THR A 47 -11.44 3.68 -27.60
N GLY A 48 -12.22 3.84 -26.54
CA GLY A 48 -13.32 2.93 -26.19
C GLY A 48 -12.86 1.58 -25.59
N GLU A 49 -11.54 1.37 -25.46
CA GLU A 49 -10.96 0.13 -24.98
C GLU A 49 -9.89 0.40 -23.92
N VAL A 50 -9.69 -0.56 -23.04
CA VAL A 50 -8.60 -0.54 -22.06
C VAL A 50 -7.44 -1.39 -22.58
N THR A 51 -6.29 -0.76 -22.81
CA THR A 51 -5.10 -1.46 -23.27
C THR A 51 -4.56 -2.39 -22.19
N MET A 52 -3.85 -3.44 -22.59
CA MET A 52 -3.20 -4.37 -21.65
C MET A 52 -2.17 -3.64 -20.78
N GLU A 53 -1.43 -2.68 -21.35
CA GLU A 53 -0.47 -1.87 -20.61
C GLU A 53 -1.16 -1.03 -19.51
N ALA A 54 -2.27 -0.36 -19.82
CA ALA A 54 -3.01 0.42 -18.83
C ALA A 54 -3.57 -0.46 -17.71
N ARG A 55 -4.06 -1.65 -18.03
CA ARG A 55 -4.53 -2.63 -17.05
C ARG A 55 -3.39 -3.13 -16.16
N ALA A 56 -2.26 -3.49 -16.75
CA ALA A 56 -1.08 -3.93 -16.02
C ALA A 56 -0.59 -2.84 -15.05
N ASN A 57 -0.51 -1.59 -15.50
CA ASN A 57 -0.12 -0.47 -14.66
C ASN A 57 -1.09 -0.23 -13.49
N ALA A 58 -2.40 -0.31 -13.73
CA ALA A 58 -3.39 -0.17 -12.66
C ALA A 58 -3.28 -1.31 -11.63
N ARG A 59 -3.06 -2.54 -12.07
CA ARG A 59 -2.84 -3.69 -11.18
C ARG A 59 -1.54 -3.56 -10.38
N LEU A 60 -0.48 -3.12 -11.03
CA LEU A 60 0.82 -2.86 -10.38
C LEU A 60 0.66 -1.80 -9.29
N ALA A 61 -0.02 -0.69 -9.61
CA ALA A 61 -0.27 0.39 -8.67
C ALA A 61 -1.13 -0.06 -7.47
N ALA A 62 -2.16 -0.88 -7.70
CA ALA A 62 -3.00 -1.44 -6.63
C ALA A 62 -2.20 -2.36 -5.71
N SER A 63 -1.37 -3.25 -6.27
CA SER A 63 -0.50 -4.14 -5.49
C SER A 63 0.52 -3.35 -4.67
N HIS A 64 1.13 -2.32 -5.26
CA HIS A 64 2.05 -1.42 -4.57
C HIS A 64 1.33 -0.65 -3.45
N ALA A 65 0.11 -0.18 -3.68
CA ALA A 65 -0.67 0.54 -2.68
C ALA A 65 -0.96 -0.32 -1.44
N VAL A 66 -1.37 -1.57 -1.64
CA VAL A 66 -1.60 -2.51 -0.52
C VAL A 66 -0.32 -2.79 0.24
N ALA A 67 0.79 -3.10 -0.44
CA ALA A 67 2.07 -3.36 0.21
C ALA A 67 2.57 -2.13 0.99
N SER A 68 2.43 -0.94 0.44
CA SER A 68 2.80 0.32 1.10
C SER A 68 1.91 0.62 2.31
N ALA A 69 0.61 0.33 2.23
CA ALA A 69 -0.32 0.49 3.34
C ALA A 69 0.03 -0.46 4.50
N VAL A 70 0.34 -1.73 4.21
CA VAL A 70 0.81 -2.70 5.20
C VAL A 70 2.05 -2.16 5.91
N ARG A 71 3.06 -1.74 5.15
CA ARG A 71 4.31 -1.22 5.72
C ARG A 71 4.07 0.02 6.57
N ALA A 72 3.25 0.97 6.11
CA ALA A 72 2.93 2.19 6.84
C ALA A 72 2.20 1.89 8.16
N ILE A 73 1.22 0.98 8.14
CA ILE A 73 0.50 0.58 9.34
C ILE A 73 1.39 -0.19 10.32
N ASP A 74 2.26 -1.07 9.84
CA ASP A 74 3.23 -1.78 10.69
C ASP A 74 4.15 -0.80 11.42
N LEU A 75 4.64 0.24 10.72
CA LEU A 75 5.45 1.30 11.33
C LEU A 75 4.70 2.03 12.43
N MET A 76 3.43 2.39 12.18
CA MET A 76 2.61 3.10 13.17
C MET A 76 2.20 2.20 14.34
N TYR A 77 1.91 0.94 14.07
CA TYR A 77 1.57 -0.04 15.09
C TYR A 77 2.72 -0.24 16.08
N VAL A 78 3.95 -0.38 15.56
CA VAL A 78 5.16 -0.49 16.38
C VAL A 78 5.43 0.81 17.14
N ALA A 79 5.28 1.97 16.49
CA ALA A 79 5.44 3.27 17.13
C ALA A 79 4.46 3.49 18.28
N GLY A 80 3.22 3.02 18.15
CA GLY A 80 2.20 3.09 19.19
C GLY A 80 2.46 2.20 20.40
N GLY A 81 3.38 1.24 20.27
CA GLY A 81 3.74 0.32 21.35
C GLY A 81 2.55 -0.47 21.90
N ALA A 82 2.53 -0.71 23.21
CA ALA A 82 1.48 -1.47 23.87
C ALA A 82 0.07 -0.90 23.68
N SER A 83 -0.07 0.42 23.48
CA SER A 83 -1.36 1.06 23.23
C SER A 83 -2.04 0.57 21.97
N SER A 84 -1.27 0.10 20.97
CA SER A 84 -1.79 -0.43 19.70
C SER A 84 -2.52 -1.77 19.85
N LEU A 85 -2.33 -2.46 20.96
CA LEU A 85 -2.96 -3.77 21.24
C LEU A 85 -4.44 -3.67 21.62
N TYR A 86 -4.90 -2.50 22.07
CA TYR A 86 -6.24 -2.35 22.59
C TYR A 86 -7.25 -2.06 21.47
N ALA A 87 -8.40 -2.72 21.53
CA ALA A 87 -9.50 -2.55 20.57
C ALA A 87 -10.02 -1.11 20.47
N SER A 88 -9.79 -0.28 21.49
CA SER A 88 -10.09 1.14 21.48
C SER A 88 -9.11 1.98 20.65
N CYS A 89 -7.95 1.43 20.27
CA CYS A 89 -6.97 2.12 19.44
C CYS A 89 -7.32 1.92 17.95
N PRO A 90 -7.47 2.99 17.16
CA PRO A 90 -7.74 2.88 15.72
C PRO A 90 -6.68 2.08 14.94
N LEU A 91 -5.43 2.06 15.41
CA LEU A 91 -4.34 1.30 14.78
C LEU A 91 -4.54 -0.21 14.87
N GLU A 92 -5.17 -0.72 15.92
CA GLU A 92 -5.46 -2.15 16.07
C GLU A 92 -6.37 -2.64 14.93
N ARG A 93 -7.45 -1.92 14.67
CA ARG A 93 -8.36 -2.24 13.58
C ARG A 93 -7.70 -2.06 12.22
N ALA A 94 -7.01 -0.93 12.01
CA ALA A 94 -6.30 -0.67 10.76
C ALA A 94 -5.25 -1.73 10.46
N PHE A 95 -4.53 -2.22 11.47
CA PHE A 95 -3.58 -3.32 11.35
C PHE A 95 -4.25 -4.60 10.86
N ARG A 96 -5.35 -5.02 11.47
CA ARG A 96 -6.10 -6.21 11.06
C ARG A 96 -6.66 -6.07 9.65
N ASP A 97 -7.27 -4.94 9.35
CA ASP A 97 -7.92 -4.70 8.07
C ASP A 97 -6.91 -4.70 6.91
N VAL A 98 -5.77 -4.03 7.07
CA VAL A 98 -4.76 -3.96 6.00
C VAL A 98 -4.08 -5.30 5.76
N HIS A 99 -3.84 -6.08 6.81
CA HIS A 99 -3.29 -7.42 6.66
C HIS A 99 -4.30 -8.37 6.01
N ALA A 100 -5.59 -8.23 6.31
CA ALA A 100 -6.64 -8.98 5.62
C ALA A 100 -6.71 -8.65 4.11
N MET A 101 -6.49 -7.40 3.73
CA MET A 101 -6.46 -6.97 2.32
C MET A 101 -5.38 -7.68 1.51
N THR A 102 -4.27 -8.08 2.12
CA THR A 102 -3.18 -8.81 1.44
C THR A 102 -3.63 -10.17 0.88
N GLN A 103 -4.72 -10.71 1.38
CA GLN A 103 -5.26 -12.00 0.95
C GLN A 103 -6.23 -11.87 -0.24
N HIS A 104 -6.52 -10.65 -0.67
CA HIS A 104 -7.38 -10.43 -1.83
C HIS A 104 -6.69 -10.88 -3.12
N ILE A 105 -7.43 -11.58 -3.98
CA ILE A 105 -6.90 -12.14 -5.23
C ILE A 105 -6.29 -11.08 -6.17
N GLY A 106 -6.83 -9.86 -6.15
CA GLY A 106 -6.37 -8.75 -6.97
C GLY A 106 -4.97 -8.23 -6.64
N VAL A 107 -4.42 -8.62 -5.48
CA VAL A 107 -3.06 -8.28 -5.06
C VAL A 107 -2.20 -9.53 -4.80
N HIS A 108 -2.63 -10.67 -5.32
CA HIS A 108 -1.89 -11.91 -5.25
C HIS A 108 -0.51 -11.77 -5.94
N PRO A 109 0.57 -12.42 -5.47
CA PRO A 109 1.90 -12.36 -6.11
C PRO A 109 1.92 -12.65 -7.61
N ARG A 110 0.98 -13.45 -8.12
CA ARG A 110 0.78 -13.68 -9.56
C ARG A 110 0.53 -12.42 -10.36
N VAL A 111 -0.15 -11.43 -9.77
CA VAL A 111 -0.42 -10.15 -10.43
C VAL A 111 0.89 -9.42 -10.69
N MET A 112 1.81 -9.42 -9.73
CA MET A 112 3.14 -8.83 -9.87
C MET A 112 3.97 -9.51 -10.97
N HIS A 113 3.96 -10.84 -10.99
CA HIS A 113 4.63 -11.62 -12.03
C HIS A 113 4.05 -11.31 -13.42
N SER A 114 2.74 -11.32 -13.54
CA SER A 114 2.05 -11.09 -14.82
C SER A 114 2.21 -9.66 -15.33
N THR A 115 2.20 -8.66 -14.45
CA THR A 115 2.50 -7.26 -14.83
C THR A 115 3.93 -7.12 -15.31
N GLY A 116 4.89 -7.80 -14.69
CA GLY A 116 6.29 -7.83 -15.15
C GLY A 116 6.43 -8.41 -16.57
N ARG A 117 5.66 -9.46 -16.89
CA ARG A 117 5.60 -9.98 -18.25
C ARG A 117 5.16 -8.94 -19.26
N VAL A 118 4.07 -8.23 -18.97
CA VAL A 118 3.55 -7.17 -19.85
C VAL A 118 4.58 -6.04 -20.03
N LEU A 119 5.24 -5.62 -18.96
CA LEU A 119 6.29 -4.59 -19.03
C LEU A 119 7.50 -5.03 -19.87
N LEU A 120 7.73 -6.32 -20.00
CA LEU A 120 8.78 -6.93 -20.85
C LEU A 120 8.29 -7.26 -22.28
N GLY A 121 7.07 -6.85 -22.63
CA GLY A 121 6.50 -7.12 -23.94
C GLY A 121 5.97 -8.54 -24.15
N LEU A 122 5.75 -9.28 -23.07
CA LEU A 122 5.20 -10.63 -23.10
C LEU A 122 3.69 -10.62 -22.77
N GLU A 123 2.99 -11.63 -23.24
CA GLU A 123 1.59 -11.83 -22.87
C GLU A 123 1.45 -12.15 -21.37
N PRO A 124 0.37 -11.66 -20.71
CA PRO A 124 0.08 -12.06 -19.35
C PRO A 124 -0.22 -13.57 -19.28
N ASP A 125 0.12 -14.18 -18.15
CA ASP A 125 -0.12 -15.61 -17.90
C ASP A 125 -1.27 -15.87 -16.94
N THR A 126 -2.08 -14.83 -16.68
CA THR A 126 -3.26 -14.92 -15.82
C THR A 126 -4.37 -13.99 -16.33
N PRO A 127 -5.65 -14.40 -16.17
CA PRO A 127 -6.79 -13.55 -16.47
C PRO A 127 -7.02 -12.45 -15.41
N LEU A 128 -6.18 -12.36 -14.37
CA LEU A 128 -6.30 -11.36 -13.30
C LEU A 128 -5.85 -9.95 -13.70
N LEU A 129 -5.26 -9.79 -14.88
CA LEU A 129 -4.91 -8.48 -15.43
C LEU A 129 -6.05 -7.81 -16.18
#